data_7a364a6458fd6c618e87720b702f3d9b
#
_entry.id   7a364a6458fd6c618e87720b702f3d9b
#
_cell.length_a   1.000
_cell.length_b   1.000
_cell.length_c   1.000
_cell.angle_alpha   90.00
_cell.angle_beta   90.00
_cell.angle_gamma   90.00
#
_symmetry.space_group_name_H-M   'P 1'
#
loop_
_entity.id
_entity.type
_entity.pdbx_description
1 polymer ?
#
loop_
_entity_poly.entity_id
_entity_poly.type
_entity_poly.pdbx_seq_one_letter_code
_entity_poly.pdbx_strand_id
1 'polypeptide(L)'
;QKSPMPPSVQWEIVGGSDKGGILVRDDESTKSAQTGRLSTGALVEQVQLKGDRLQYKLLIGEGPTHGWVSVQLSGKPLAVPSRNGEKRDVDTNGTNGHANGAANGETHKLEDDARRKQWATWNPLPSSTWTNFPRFGDGGRPTTMGAFKKVVGEQADGEFWGIKMPLTPQELKEMGPAWLTEALHRAKVLPLDNHVVDFTSFNVKAAHTTESTASEEASWGGAGVKILLSVKYQREPQGDEPSTEMFVERPDEFAGKNERYKCSVTLNGDWAETMFYNLLSGKLPVKTPRIYFADMNRRTTNFIWIMERVPYGSDWKKELAPMDFLPPAGKYRDWSMPCAEDMYYAHCRCLARFFGWYHHTAKVTQQVDECFAHPDVVQMQKKLHNKMASLNQKQRDNFFLQCLSDPQLQPFIGSQLPESVAVSFVTLAEEFIRKLGHSCLPQKLTEPANLQNAFKEAYEMSRYIQEISFYQFLIPEYRCLAHPNAQIDNAMFWKNEHGTLECGLLDWGGASFAPISMTLAGSWMGAEPSFLLEHEEKMLQCFVDEYLAVTGVDLDQKVLLQNFKLSQA
;
A
#
# COMPACT_ATOMS: atom_id res chain seq x y z
N GLN A 1 -0.78 -46.98 -22.37
CA GLN A 1 -0.99 -45.99 -21.31
C GLN A 1 0.18 -46.10 -20.34
N LYS A 2 1.10 -45.14 -20.34
CA LYS A 2 2.17 -45.04 -19.34
C LYS A 2 1.55 -44.37 -18.12
N SER A 3 1.62 -45.04 -16.97
CA SER A 3 1.26 -44.46 -15.67
C SER A 3 2.11 -43.20 -15.41
N PRO A 4 1.56 -42.13 -14.81
CA PRO A 4 2.35 -40.96 -14.45
C PRO A 4 3.43 -41.36 -13.43
N MET A 5 4.66 -40.89 -13.67
CA MET A 5 5.75 -41.05 -12.71
C MET A 5 5.43 -40.26 -11.42
N PRO A 6 5.80 -40.77 -10.24
CA PRO A 6 5.63 -40.05 -9.00
C PRO A 6 6.43 -38.73 -9.03
N PRO A 7 5.99 -37.68 -8.36
CA PRO A 7 6.69 -36.39 -8.32
C PRO A 7 8.11 -36.56 -7.77
N SER A 8 9.09 -35.96 -8.43
CA SER A 8 10.48 -36.00 -8.00
C SER A 8 10.66 -35.23 -6.69
N VAL A 9 11.36 -35.82 -5.73
CA VAL A 9 11.66 -35.16 -4.45
C VAL A 9 12.74 -34.11 -4.69
N GLN A 10 12.49 -32.89 -4.22
CA GLN A 10 13.43 -31.78 -4.29
C GLN A 10 14.07 -31.51 -2.93
N TRP A 11 15.28 -30.98 -2.91
CA TRP A 11 16.03 -30.64 -1.72
C TRP A 11 16.60 -29.23 -1.84
N GLU A 12 16.62 -28.52 -0.72
CA GLU A 12 17.26 -27.22 -0.59
C GLU A 12 18.57 -27.35 0.18
N ILE A 13 19.61 -26.66 -0.27
CA ILE A 13 20.91 -26.62 0.38
C ILE A 13 20.91 -25.51 1.44
N VAL A 14 20.97 -25.90 2.71
CA VAL A 14 20.86 -24.96 3.86
C VAL A 14 22.19 -24.75 4.59
N GLY A 15 23.21 -25.58 4.30
CA GLY A 15 24.51 -25.51 4.97
C GLY A 15 25.61 -24.88 4.14
N GLY A 16 26.75 -24.59 4.78
CA GLY A 16 27.99 -24.15 4.14
C GLY A 16 28.07 -22.68 3.79
N SER A 17 27.21 -21.82 4.33
CA SER A 17 27.17 -20.37 4.06
C SER A 17 28.51 -19.67 4.34
N ASP A 18 29.25 -20.13 5.35
CA ASP A 18 30.56 -19.62 5.75
C ASP A 18 31.73 -20.06 4.83
N LYS A 19 31.46 -21.02 3.93
CA LYS A 19 32.48 -21.65 3.06
C LYS A 19 32.13 -21.63 1.58
N GLY A 20 31.17 -20.83 1.18
CA GLY A 20 30.71 -20.73 -0.21
C GLY A 20 29.93 -21.97 -0.67
N GLY A 21 29.20 -22.63 0.24
CA GLY A 21 28.38 -23.78 -0.07
C GLY A 21 28.93 -25.12 0.44
N ILE A 22 28.19 -26.21 0.22
CA ILE A 22 28.54 -27.57 0.63
C ILE A 22 29.38 -28.27 -0.41
N LEU A 23 30.24 -29.22 0.02
CA LEU A 23 31.13 -29.99 -0.87
C LEU A 23 30.35 -30.97 -1.73
N VAL A 24 30.62 -30.95 -3.03
CA VAL A 24 30.15 -31.92 -4.01
C VAL A 24 31.26 -32.89 -4.37
N ARG A 25 30.88 -34.14 -4.49
CA ARG A 25 31.80 -35.23 -4.86
C ARG A 25 31.25 -35.97 -6.06
N ASP A 26 32.16 -36.63 -6.77
CA ASP A 26 31.85 -37.41 -7.97
C ASP A 26 31.14 -38.74 -7.67
N ASP A 27 31.31 -39.31 -6.45
CA ASP A 27 30.70 -40.57 -6.05
C ASP A 27 30.13 -40.50 -4.61
N GLU A 28 29.39 -41.52 -4.21
CA GLU A 28 28.76 -41.68 -2.90
C GLU A 28 29.74 -41.57 -1.72
N SER A 29 30.99 -42.07 -1.92
CA SER A 29 32.01 -42.08 -0.87
C SER A 29 32.40 -40.65 -0.43
N THR A 30 32.46 -40.43 0.88
CA THR A 30 32.96 -39.15 1.46
C THR A 30 34.45 -38.93 1.21
N LYS A 31 35.16 -39.94 0.67
CA LYS A 31 36.59 -39.90 0.30
C LYS A 31 36.81 -39.73 -1.19
N SER A 32 35.75 -39.74 -2.02
CA SER A 32 35.86 -39.57 -3.47
C SER A 32 36.30 -38.15 -3.86
N ALA A 33 36.66 -37.96 -5.12
CA ALA A 33 37.17 -36.69 -5.61
C ALA A 33 36.13 -35.55 -5.43
N GLN A 34 36.62 -34.37 -5.10
CA GLN A 34 35.78 -33.16 -4.99
C GLN A 34 35.61 -32.55 -6.38
N THR A 35 34.37 -32.32 -6.78
CA THR A 35 34.04 -31.71 -8.07
C THR A 35 33.71 -30.21 -7.95
N GLY A 36 33.46 -29.72 -6.72
CA GLY A 36 33.16 -28.33 -6.47
C GLY A 36 32.38 -28.12 -5.19
N ARG A 37 31.70 -26.98 -5.11
CA ARG A 37 30.75 -26.66 -4.04
C ARG A 37 29.39 -26.28 -4.63
N LEU A 38 28.35 -26.65 -3.94
CA LEU A 38 26.97 -26.31 -4.25
C LEU A 38 26.51 -25.19 -3.30
N SER A 39 26.11 -24.07 -3.85
CA SER A 39 25.79 -22.88 -3.08
C SER A 39 24.67 -23.11 -2.06
N THR A 40 24.74 -22.46 -0.92
CA THR A 40 23.62 -22.38 0.03
C THR A 40 22.45 -21.69 -0.65
N GLY A 41 21.22 -22.22 -0.47
CA GLY A 41 20.02 -21.80 -1.19
C GLY A 41 19.81 -22.49 -2.54
N ALA A 42 20.74 -23.34 -2.99
CA ALA A 42 20.55 -24.11 -4.22
C ALA A 42 19.42 -25.14 -4.06
N LEU A 43 18.58 -25.28 -5.10
CA LEU A 43 17.51 -26.27 -5.19
C LEU A 43 17.96 -27.40 -6.12
N VAL A 44 17.81 -28.64 -5.65
CA VAL A 44 18.24 -29.81 -6.37
C VAL A 44 17.16 -30.89 -6.41
N GLU A 45 17.11 -31.62 -7.50
CA GLU A 45 16.26 -32.79 -7.67
C GLU A 45 17.00 -34.05 -7.16
N GLN A 46 16.32 -34.83 -6.33
CA GLN A 46 16.84 -36.10 -5.83
C GLN A 46 16.90 -37.14 -6.97
N VAL A 47 18.10 -37.59 -7.29
CA VAL A 47 18.30 -38.75 -8.15
C VAL A 47 18.31 -40.04 -7.31
N GLN A 48 19.05 -40.02 -6.21
CA GLN A 48 19.13 -41.14 -5.26
C GLN A 48 19.49 -40.63 -3.86
N LEU A 49 18.95 -41.27 -2.82
CA LEU A 49 19.33 -41.04 -1.42
C LEU A 49 19.78 -42.35 -0.79
N LYS A 50 20.99 -42.34 -0.22
CA LYS A 50 21.59 -43.51 0.47
C LYS A 50 22.13 -43.04 1.83
N GLY A 51 21.42 -43.34 2.89
CA GLY A 51 21.75 -42.81 4.21
C GLY A 51 21.82 -41.28 4.18
N ASP A 52 22.94 -40.69 4.59
CA ASP A 52 23.18 -39.25 4.57
C ASP A 52 23.80 -38.74 3.24
N ARG A 53 23.77 -39.54 2.19
CA ARG A 53 24.34 -39.15 0.89
C ARG A 53 23.24 -38.99 -0.14
N LEU A 54 23.13 -37.79 -0.70
CA LEU A 54 22.18 -37.41 -1.73
C LEU A 54 22.89 -37.25 -3.08
N GLN A 55 22.49 -38.09 -4.04
CA GLN A 55 22.80 -37.85 -5.45
C GLN A 55 21.77 -36.91 -6.01
N TYR A 56 22.22 -35.84 -6.65
CA TYR A 56 21.35 -34.77 -7.08
C TYR A 56 21.59 -34.36 -8.53
N LYS A 57 20.57 -33.67 -9.07
CA LYS A 57 20.66 -32.86 -10.27
C LYS A 57 20.29 -31.42 -9.88
N LEU A 58 21.13 -30.44 -10.22
CA LEU A 58 20.90 -29.02 -9.92
C LEU A 58 19.70 -28.49 -10.73
N LEU A 59 18.78 -27.86 -10.05
CA LEU A 59 17.64 -27.16 -10.65
C LEU A 59 17.85 -25.66 -10.64
N ILE A 60 18.20 -25.07 -9.49
CA ILE A 60 18.41 -23.63 -9.28
C ILE A 60 19.60 -23.42 -8.36
N GLY A 61 20.45 -22.42 -8.62
CA GLY A 61 21.63 -22.07 -7.82
C GLY A 61 22.95 -22.26 -8.56
N GLU A 62 24.06 -22.11 -7.82
CA GLU A 62 25.40 -22.19 -8.37
C GLU A 62 26.14 -23.45 -7.87
N GLY A 63 26.88 -24.12 -8.76
CA GLY A 63 27.67 -25.28 -8.44
C GLY A 63 27.63 -26.35 -9.53
N PRO A 64 28.24 -27.55 -9.28
CA PRO A 64 28.18 -28.67 -10.20
C PRO A 64 26.74 -29.09 -10.51
N THR A 65 26.43 -29.34 -11.76
CA THR A 65 25.07 -29.70 -12.23
C THR A 65 24.57 -31.04 -11.71
N HIS A 66 25.48 -31.91 -11.26
CA HIS A 66 25.20 -33.22 -10.67
C HIS A 66 26.35 -33.65 -9.77
N GLY A 67 26.10 -34.58 -8.88
CA GLY A 67 27.11 -35.15 -7.98
C GLY A 67 26.48 -35.68 -6.70
N TRP A 68 27.31 -35.89 -5.68
CA TRP A 68 26.90 -36.39 -4.37
C TRP A 68 27.23 -35.37 -3.28
N VAL A 69 26.24 -35.07 -2.42
CA VAL A 69 26.41 -34.21 -1.24
C VAL A 69 26.00 -34.94 0.03
N SER A 70 26.50 -34.52 1.18
CA SER A 70 25.98 -34.97 2.48
C SER A 70 24.76 -34.14 2.87
N VAL A 71 23.69 -34.80 3.32
CA VAL A 71 22.49 -34.09 3.81
C VAL A 71 22.68 -33.54 5.21
N GLN A 72 23.63 -34.10 5.98
CA GLN A 72 24.01 -33.60 7.29
C GLN A 72 25.52 -33.78 7.57
N LEU A 73 26.04 -33.01 8.52
CA LEU A 73 27.40 -33.12 9.03
C LEU A 73 27.41 -32.86 10.53
N SER A 74 27.86 -33.85 11.32
CA SER A 74 27.92 -33.76 12.79
C SER A 74 26.58 -33.28 13.42
N GLY A 75 25.47 -33.82 12.93
CA GLY A 75 24.12 -33.48 13.39
C GLY A 75 23.55 -32.13 12.89
N LYS A 76 24.31 -31.36 12.09
CA LYS A 76 23.80 -30.15 11.46
C LYS A 76 23.31 -30.46 10.04
N PRO A 77 22.09 -30.03 9.65
CA PRO A 77 21.57 -30.22 8.31
C PRO A 77 22.38 -29.39 7.30
N LEU A 78 22.75 -30.01 6.18
CA LEU A 78 23.41 -29.39 5.03
C LEU A 78 22.47 -29.28 3.84
N ALA A 79 21.52 -30.23 3.71
CA ALA A 79 20.45 -30.22 2.74
C ALA A 79 19.17 -30.70 3.43
N VAL A 80 18.04 -30.08 3.12
CA VAL A 80 16.72 -30.47 3.65
C VAL A 80 15.78 -30.75 2.48
N PRO A 81 14.83 -31.69 2.61
CA PRO A 81 13.81 -31.85 1.59
C PRO A 81 13.11 -30.53 1.37
N SER A 82 13.13 -30.04 0.13
CA SER A 82 12.38 -28.84 -0.25
C SER A 82 10.91 -29.19 -0.19
N ARG A 83 10.24 -28.64 0.79
CA ARG A 83 8.80 -28.87 1.00
C ARG A 83 8.01 -28.03 0.01
N ASN A 84 7.80 -28.54 -1.16
CA ASN A 84 6.51 -28.33 -1.80
C ASN A 84 5.50 -29.18 -1.01
N GLY A 85 5.07 -28.69 0.17
CA GLY A 85 3.92 -29.24 0.86
C GLY A 85 4.09 -29.88 2.24
N GLU A 86 5.01 -29.47 3.15
CA GLU A 86 4.84 -29.80 4.58
C GLU A 86 5.75 -28.97 5.52
N LYS A 87 5.20 -28.54 6.66
CA LYS A 87 5.78 -27.62 7.65
C LYS A 87 6.95 -28.20 8.44
N ARG A 88 7.90 -27.34 8.82
CA ARG A 88 8.94 -27.63 9.81
C ARG A 88 8.31 -27.69 11.21
N ASP A 89 8.45 -28.80 11.91
CA ASP A 89 8.37 -28.86 13.36
C ASP A 89 9.79 -28.62 13.90
N VAL A 90 9.98 -27.51 14.58
CA VAL A 90 11.11 -27.28 15.47
C VAL A 90 10.57 -27.39 16.88
N ASP A 91 10.88 -28.51 17.53
CA ASP A 91 10.67 -28.71 18.95
C ASP A 91 11.47 -27.67 19.74
N THR A 92 10.78 -26.72 20.37
CA THR A 92 11.21 -26.11 21.61
C THR A 92 9.99 -25.98 22.53
N ASN A 93 10.06 -26.65 23.66
CA ASN A 93 9.07 -26.65 24.74
C ASN A 93 8.65 -25.23 25.14
N GLY A 94 7.34 -25.01 25.18
CA GLY A 94 6.75 -23.86 25.87
C GLY A 94 5.31 -23.56 25.45
N THR A 95 4.39 -24.35 25.99
CA THR A 95 2.98 -24.07 26.35
C THR A 95 2.14 -23.08 25.54
N ASN A 96 1.05 -23.65 24.99
CA ASN A 96 -0.30 -23.13 24.79
C ASN A 96 -0.61 -22.18 23.60
N GLY A 97 -1.42 -22.71 22.70
CA GLY A 97 -2.55 -21.99 22.13
C GLY A 97 -2.69 -22.01 20.62
N HIS A 98 -3.67 -22.76 20.18
CA HIS A 98 -4.40 -22.70 18.91
C HIS A 98 -3.86 -23.47 17.69
N ALA A 99 -4.30 -24.70 17.62
CA ALA A 99 -4.42 -25.49 16.41
C ALA A 99 -5.52 -24.91 15.48
N ASN A 100 -5.12 -24.21 14.41
CA ASN A 100 -6.00 -23.92 13.25
C ASN A 100 -5.20 -23.42 12.03
N GLY A 101 -4.05 -24.04 11.72
CA GLY A 101 -3.17 -23.54 10.66
C GLY A 101 -3.00 -24.42 9.41
N ALA A 102 -3.54 -25.62 9.37
CA ALA A 102 -3.21 -26.57 8.30
C ALA A 102 -4.13 -26.54 7.06
N ALA A 103 -5.39 -26.09 7.19
CA ALA A 103 -6.31 -25.97 6.06
C ALA A 103 -6.15 -24.68 5.26
N ASN A 104 -5.58 -23.62 5.87
CA ASN A 104 -5.44 -22.31 5.25
C ASN A 104 -4.32 -22.21 4.21
N GLY A 105 -3.30 -23.05 4.25
CA GLY A 105 -2.13 -22.94 3.35
C GLY A 105 -2.42 -23.36 1.90
N GLU A 106 -3.26 -24.35 1.66
CA GLU A 106 -3.58 -24.81 0.31
C GLU A 106 -4.61 -23.92 -0.40
N THR A 107 -5.61 -23.45 0.34
CA THR A 107 -6.61 -22.51 -0.20
C THR A 107 -5.98 -21.17 -0.56
N HIS A 108 -5.11 -20.61 0.29
CA HIS A 108 -4.36 -19.38 -0.04
C HIS A 108 -3.48 -19.54 -1.28
N LYS A 109 -2.82 -20.69 -1.45
CA LYS A 109 -1.97 -20.95 -2.62
C LYS A 109 -2.78 -21.02 -3.92
N LEU A 110 -3.97 -21.61 -3.90
CA LEU A 110 -4.87 -21.67 -5.06
C LEU A 110 -5.44 -20.29 -5.41
N GLU A 111 -5.78 -19.48 -4.41
CA GLU A 111 -6.22 -18.10 -4.61
C GLU A 111 -5.09 -17.22 -5.13
N ASP A 112 -3.87 -17.38 -4.65
CA ASP A 112 -2.69 -16.63 -5.13
C ASP A 112 -2.31 -17.03 -6.56
N ASP A 113 -2.41 -18.28 -6.94
CA ASP A 113 -2.22 -18.73 -8.31
C ASP A 113 -3.32 -18.20 -9.25
N ALA A 114 -4.55 -18.09 -8.77
CA ALA A 114 -5.65 -17.48 -9.52
C ALA A 114 -5.41 -15.96 -9.69
N ARG A 115 -4.98 -15.26 -8.64
CA ARG A 115 -4.59 -13.84 -8.68
C ARG A 115 -3.42 -13.59 -9.61
N ARG A 116 -2.35 -14.40 -9.55
CA ARG A 116 -1.20 -14.30 -10.48
C ARG A 116 -1.65 -14.45 -11.93
N LYS A 117 -2.57 -15.38 -12.21
CA LYS A 117 -3.15 -15.53 -13.55
C LYS A 117 -3.98 -14.31 -13.94
N GLN A 118 -4.76 -13.76 -13.03
CA GLN A 118 -5.53 -12.55 -13.24
C GLN A 118 -4.61 -11.35 -13.53
N TRP A 119 -3.50 -11.19 -12.79
CA TRP A 119 -2.53 -10.13 -13.04
C TRP A 119 -1.81 -10.29 -14.38
N ALA A 120 -1.45 -11.52 -14.76
CA ALA A 120 -0.85 -11.80 -16.05
C ALA A 120 -1.77 -11.45 -17.23
N THR A 121 -3.10 -11.48 -17.02
CA THR A 121 -4.11 -11.11 -18.01
C THR A 121 -4.64 -9.68 -17.84
N TRP A 122 -4.20 -8.97 -16.80
CA TRP A 122 -4.63 -7.60 -16.58
C TRP A 122 -4.26 -6.73 -17.78
N ASN A 123 -5.29 -6.22 -18.41
CA ASN A 123 -5.14 -5.33 -19.55
C ASN A 123 -5.42 -3.91 -19.03
N PRO A 124 -4.44 -3.00 -19.01
CA PRO A 124 -4.69 -1.63 -18.67
C PRO A 124 -5.79 -1.06 -19.57
N LEU A 125 -6.45 -0.01 -19.12
CA LEU A 125 -7.42 0.70 -19.94
C LEU A 125 -6.87 0.90 -21.35
N PRO A 126 -7.66 0.68 -22.42
CA PRO A 126 -7.20 0.92 -23.77
C PRO A 126 -6.55 2.30 -23.88
N SER A 127 -5.47 2.42 -24.63
CA SER A 127 -4.75 3.69 -24.83
C SER A 127 -5.67 4.83 -25.27
N SER A 128 -6.77 4.52 -25.95
CA SER A 128 -7.83 5.47 -26.31
C SER A 128 -8.54 6.08 -25.09
N THR A 129 -8.63 5.38 -23.99
CA THR A 129 -9.22 5.91 -22.74
C THR A 129 -8.26 6.91 -22.06
N TRP A 130 -6.95 6.63 -22.13
CA TRP A 130 -5.92 7.50 -21.58
C TRP A 130 -5.73 8.81 -22.36
N THR A 131 -6.00 8.81 -23.66
CA THR A 131 -5.87 10.00 -24.51
C THR A 131 -6.93 11.06 -24.24
N ASN A 132 -8.05 10.66 -23.65
CA ASN A 132 -9.18 11.55 -23.36
C ASN A 132 -9.18 12.08 -21.93
N PHE A 133 -8.34 11.53 -21.04
CA PHE A 133 -8.22 12.03 -19.67
C PHE A 133 -7.19 13.16 -19.57
N PRO A 134 -7.41 14.09 -18.63
CA PRO A 134 -6.44 15.13 -18.33
C PRO A 134 -5.09 14.52 -17.97
N ARG A 135 -4.02 15.07 -18.53
CA ARG A 135 -2.66 14.61 -18.20
C ARG A 135 -2.17 15.23 -16.90
N PHE A 136 -1.19 14.59 -16.27
CA PHE A 136 -0.48 15.18 -15.15
C PHE A 136 0.01 16.59 -15.50
N GLY A 137 -0.16 17.52 -14.58
CA GLY A 137 0.20 18.92 -14.75
C GLY A 137 -0.67 19.82 -13.87
N ASP A 138 -0.41 21.12 -13.90
CA ASP A 138 -1.15 22.07 -13.07
C ASP A 138 -2.60 22.31 -13.54
N GLY A 139 -2.91 22.05 -14.82
CA GLY A 139 -4.26 22.21 -15.38
C GLY A 139 -4.89 23.60 -15.09
N GLY A 140 -4.07 24.63 -14.93
CA GLY A 140 -4.50 25.95 -14.51
C GLY A 140 -4.78 26.08 -13.02
N ARG A 141 -4.33 25.13 -12.20
CA ARG A 141 -4.45 25.16 -10.74
C ARG A 141 -3.82 26.42 -10.16
N PRO A 142 -4.49 27.10 -9.21
CA PRO A 142 -3.91 28.29 -8.58
C PRO A 142 -2.64 27.92 -7.79
N THR A 143 -1.59 28.72 -7.93
CA THR A 143 -0.29 28.51 -7.25
C THR A 143 -0.15 29.37 -5.99
N THR A 144 -1.10 30.27 -5.74
CA THR A 144 -1.10 31.15 -4.56
C THR A 144 -2.47 31.22 -3.91
N MET A 145 -2.51 31.47 -2.63
CA MET A 145 -3.76 31.67 -1.88
C MET A 145 -4.63 32.79 -2.49
N GLY A 146 -3.98 33.86 -3.01
CA GLY A 146 -4.70 34.97 -3.64
C GLY A 146 -5.38 34.56 -4.97
N ALA A 147 -4.72 33.74 -5.77
CA ALA A 147 -5.30 33.19 -7.00
C ALA A 147 -6.42 32.18 -6.66
N PHE A 148 -6.21 31.31 -5.68
CA PHE A 148 -7.20 30.34 -5.20
C PHE A 148 -8.50 31.03 -4.75
N LYS A 149 -8.40 32.07 -3.93
CA LYS A 149 -9.58 32.81 -3.43
C LYS A 149 -10.43 33.43 -4.54
N LYS A 150 -9.87 33.67 -5.71
CA LYS A 150 -10.59 34.24 -6.86
C LYS A 150 -11.44 33.21 -7.59
N VAL A 151 -11.03 31.92 -7.59
CA VAL A 151 -11.62 30.87 -8.43
C VAL A 151 -12.39 29.80 -7.66
N VAL A 152 -12.20 29.71 -6.35
CA VAL A 152 -12.72 28.61 -5.52
C VAL A 152 -14.26 28.47 -5.51
N GLY A 153 -15.00 29.47 -5.87
CA GLY A 153 -16.46 29.45 -5.96
C GLY A 153 -16.99 29.56 -7.39
N GLU A 154 -16.13 29.47 -8.38
CA GLU A 154 -16.56 29.53 -9.77
C GLU A 154 -17.14 28.20 -10.23
N GLN A 155 -18.24 28.28 -10.99
CA GLN A 155 -18.83 27.14 -11.65
C GLN A 155 -17.95 26.68 -12.81
N ALA A 156 -17.68 25.41 -12.90
CA ALA A 156 -16.92 24.82 -14.00
C ALA A 156 -17.37 23.37 -14.28
N ASP A 157 -17.14 22.94 -15.51
CA ASP A 157 -17.32 21.55 -15.89
C ASP A 157 -16.15 20.71 -15.39
N GLY A 158 -16.40 19.44 -15.12
CA GLY A 158 -15.38 18.47 -14.79
C GLY A 158 -14.42 18.23 -15.97
N GLU A 159 -13.16 17.97 -15.70
CA GLU A 159 -12.14 17.77 -16.74
C GLU A 159 -12.17 16.36 -17.34
N PHE A 160 -12.73 15.37 -16.61
CA PHE A 160 -12.77 13.96 -17.06
C PHE A 160 -14.00 13.66 -17.89
N TRP A 161 -15.16 14.12 -17.48
CA TRP A 161 -16.45 13.76 -18.09
C TRP A 161 -17.15 14.94 -18.76
N GLY A 162 -16.71 16.17 -18.55
CA GLY A 162 -17.18 17.36 -19.23
C GLY A 162 -18.62 17.73 -18.90
N ILE A 163 -19.04 17.49 -17.65
CA ILE A 163 -20.36 17.92 -17.17
C ILE A 163 -20.21 18.95 -16.05
N LYS A 164 -21.19 19.81 -15.92
CA LYS A 164 -21.27 20.82 -14.88
C LYS A 164 -21.28 20.15 -13.51
N MET A 165 -20.34 20.53 -12.64
CA MET A 165 -20.27 19.97 -11.28
C MET A 165 -21.06 20.82 -10.29
N PRO A 166 -21.81 20.21 -9.34
CA PRO A 166 -22.45 20.95 -8.26
C PRO A 166 -21.41 21.54 -7.30
N LEU A 167 -21.57 22.80 -6.89
CA LEU A 167 -20.66 23.47 -5.96
C LEU A 167 -21.01 23.22 -4.50
N THR A 168 -22.29 22.93 -4.20
CA THR A 168 -22.78 22.73 -2.85
C THR A 168 -23.63 21.45 -2.76
N PRO A 169 -23.81 20.86 -1.55
CA PRO A 169 -24.77 19.79 -1.37
C PRO A 169 -26.19 20.19 -1.78
N GLN A 170 -26.56 21.45 -1.53
CA GLN A 170 -27.87 21.97 -1.90
C GLN A 170 -28.01 22.01 -3.44
N GLU A 171 -26.99 22.46 -4.16
CA GLU A 171 -27.00 22.48 -5.63
C GLU A 171 -27.06 21.07 -6.21
N LEU A 172 -26.32 20.09 -5.62
CA LEU A 172 -26.44 18.68 -6.02
C LEU A 172 -27.88 18.16 -5.85
N LYS A 173 -28.52 18.53 -4.74
CA LYS A 173 -29.91 18.15 -4.48
C LYS A 173 -30.88 18.80 -5.47
N GLU A 174 -30.64 20.05 -5.84
CA GLU A 174 -31.44 20.79 -6.83
C GLU A 174 -31.26 20.29 -8.25
N MET A 175 -30.02 19.98 -8.66
CA MET A 175 -29.73 19.32 -9.93
C MET A 175 -30.36 17.92 -10.02
N GLY A 176 -30.44 17.23 -8.90
CA GLY A 176 -31.28 16.08 -8.65
C GLY A 176 -30.96 14.83 -9.46
N PRO A 177 -31.95 13.92 -9.57
CA PRO A 177 -31.81 12.63 -10.25
C PRO A 177 -31.37 12.73 -11.72
N ALA A 178 -31.75 13.78 -12.43
CA ALA A 178 -31.38 13.97 -13.83
C ALA A 178 -29.87 14.17 -14.01
N TRP A 179 -29.25 15.00 -13.16
CA TRP A 179 -27.79 15.20 -13.17
C TRP A 179 -27.05 13.91 -12.82
N LEU A 180 -27.50 13.22 -11.75
CA LEU A 180 -26.87 11.97 -11.34
C LEU A 180 -26.96 10.91 -12.45
N THR A 181 -28.09 10.81 -13.13
CA THR A 181 -28.25 9.92 -14.28
C THR A 181 -27.25 10.25 -15.37
N GLU A 182 -27.11 11.53 -15.74
CA GLU A 182 -26.12 11.95 -16.75
C GLU A 182 -24.69 11.58 -16.32
N ALA A 183 -24.32 11.83 -15.07
CA ALA A 183 -23.01 11.49 -14.51
C ALA A 183 -22.73 9.98 -14.63
N LEU A 184 -23.66 9.14 -14.22
CA LEU A 184 -23.53 7.68 -14.27
C LEU A 184 -23.49 7.14 -15.71
N HIS A 185 -24.25 7.74 -16.62
CA HIS A 185 -24.20 7.39 -18.05
C HIS A 185 -22.87 7.79 -18.70
N ARG A 186 -22.35 8.99 -18.38
CA ARG A 186 -21.04 9.45 -18.86
C ARG A 186 -19.90 8.55 -18.38
N ALA A 187 -19.94 8.16 -17.11
CA ALA A 187 -19.00 7.21 -16.53
C ALA A 187 -19.20 5.77 -17.03
N LYS A 188 -20.26 5.50 -17.79
CA LYS A 188 -20.61 4.18 -18.36
C LYS A 188 -20.80 3.07 -17.30
N VAL A 189 -21.25 3.47 -16.12
CA VAL A 189 -21.55 2.54 -15.02
C VAL A 189 -23.03 2.22 -14.92
N LEU A 190 -23.91 3.05 -15.51
CA LEU A 190 -25.34 2.83 -15.62
C LEU A 190 -25.71 2.69 -17.12
N PRO A 191 -26.45 1.64 -17.52
CA PRO A 191 -26.94 1.50 -18.90
C PRO A 191 -27.93 2.60 -19.26
N LEU A 192 -27.99 2.96 -20.55
CA LEU A 192 -28.85 4.03 -21.06
C LEU A 192 -30.35 3.76 -20.91
N ASP A 193 -30.72 2.50 -20.69
CA ASP A 193 -32.12 2.07 -20.48
C ASP A 193 -32.54 2.12 -19.00
N ASN A 194 -31.65 2.54 -18.10
CA ASN A 194 -31.95 2.76 -16.71
C ASN A 194 -31.58 4.19 -16.28
N HIS A 195 -32.33 4.77 -15.36
CA HIS A 195 -32.05 6.10 -14.84
C HIS A 195 -32.47 6.24 -13.37
N VAL A 196 -31.89 7.19 -12.68
CA VAL A 196 -32.28 7.57 -11.31
C VAL A 196 -33.56 8.38 -11.40
N VAL A 197 -34.58 7.97 -10.66
CA VAL A 197 -35.88 8.65 -10.63
C VAL A 197 -36.09 9.52 -9.39
N ASP A 198 -35.42 9.18 -8.28
CA ASP A 198 -35.60 9.91 -7.03
C ASP A 198 -34.36 9.77 -6.11
N PHE A 199 -34.16 10.76 -5.25
CA PHE A 199 -33.29 10.71 -4.07
C PHE A 199 -34.14 10.38 -2.85
N THR A 200 -34.17 9.12 -2.43
CA THR A 200 -34.97 8.64 -1.31
C THR A 200 -34.41 9.08 0.04
N SER A 201 -33.10 9.33 0.11
CA SER A 201 -32.41 9.87 1.28
C SER A 201 -31.23 10.74 0.84
N PHE A 202 -31.00 11.86 1.54
CA PHE A 202 -29.90 12.79 1.27
C PHE A 202 -29.38 13.36 2.59
N ASN A 203 -28.41 12.68 3.21
CA ASN A 203 -27.89 13.04 4.52
C ASN A 203 -26.49 13.64 4.39
N VAL A 204 -26.38 14.93 4.65
CA VAL A 204 -25.10 15.64 4.63
C VAL A 204 -24.38 15.47 5.97
N LYS A 205 -23.11 15.07 5.90
CA LYS A 205 -22.18 14.98 7.03
C LYS A 205 -21.06 15.98 6.82
N ALA A 206 -21.03 17.03 7.64
CA ALA A 206 -19.95 18.02 7.58
C ALA A 206 -18.70 17.48 8.29
N ALA A 207 -17.51 17.77 7.73
CA ALA A 207 -16.24 17.33 8.31
C ALA A 207 -15.95 17.99 9.68
N HIS A 208 -16.44 19.20 9.89
CA HIS A 208 -16.19 20.00 11.09
C HIS A 208 -17.49 20.63 11.60
N THR A 209 -18.26 19.90 12.38
CA THR A 209 -19.21 20.55 13.27
C THR A 209 -18.46 20.93 14.55
N THR A 210 -18.34 22.23 14.81
CA THR A 210 -17.81 22.80 16.06
C THR A 210 -18.66 22.45 17.30
N GLU A 211 -19.74 21.70 17.12
CA GLU A 211 -20.65 21.20 18.15
C GLU A 211 -20.64 19.66 18.22
N SER A 212 -19.49 19.00 18.06
CA SER A 212 -19.40 17.62 18.51
C SER A 212 -19.33 17.62 20.03
N THR A 213 -20.48 17.67 20.67
CA THR A 213 -20.63 17.00 21.96
C THR A 213 -20.05 15.61 21.82
N ALA A 214 -19.21 15.22 22.77
CA ALA A 214 -18.40 14.01 22.80
C ALA A 214 -19.23 12.69 22.85
N SER A 215 -20.23 12.56 22.02
CA SER A 215 -20.97 11.33 21.79
C SER A 215 -20.46 10.66 20.52
N GLU A 216 -19.71 9.64 20.69
CA GLU A 216 -19.51 8.37 19.96
C GLU A 216 -19.77 8.28 18.42
N GLU A 217 -20.13 9.33 17.73
CA GLU A 217 -20.22 9.31 16.27
C GLU A 217 -18.81 9.37 15.67
N ALA A 218 -18.49 8.37 14.88
CA ALA A 218 -17.27 8.30 14.09
C ALA A 218 -16.99 9.67 13.48
N SER A 219 -15.82 10.25 13.77
CA SER A 219 -15.44 11.52 13.15
C SER A 219 -15.32 11.28 11.66
N TRP A 220 -16.17 11.90 10.87
CA TRP A 220 -16.16 11.87 9.40
C TRP A 220 -14.95 12.66 8.87
N GLY A 221 -13.75 12.20 9.18
CA GLY A 221 -12.49 12.90 8.93
C GLY A 221 -12.32 13.46 7.51
N GLY A 222 -11.27 14.25 7.34
CA GLY A 222 -10.89 14.85 6.06
C GLY A 222 -11.48 16.26 5.83
N ALA A 223 -11.05 16.90 4.73
CA ALA A 223 -11.41 18.26 4.36
C ALA A 223 -12.63 18.34 3.42
N GLY A 224 -13.37 17.25 3.26
CA GLY A 224 -14.52 17.16 2.36
C GLY A 224 -15.86 17.01 3.07
N VAL A 225 -16.94 17.48 2.43
CA VAL A 225 -18.32 17.17 2.84
C VAL A 225 -18.69 15.79 2.31
N LYS A 226 -19.21 14.94 3.20
CA LYS A 226 -19.70 13.61 2.88
C LYS A 226 -21.22 13.64 2.80
N ILE A 227 -21.79 12.95 1.81
CA ILE A 227 -23.23 12.83 1.64
C ILE A 227 -23.56 11.33 1.54
N LEU A 228 -24.40 10.86 2.45
CA LEU A 228 -24.99 9.53 2.36
C LEU A 228 -26.26 9.65 1.52
N LEU A 229 -26.18 9.17 0.30
CA LEU A 229 -27.21 9.28 -0.72
C LEU A 229 -27.86 7.93 -0.96
N SER A 230 -29.19 7.86 -0.83
CA SER A 230 -29.97 6.70 -1.26
C SER A 230 -30.83 7.11 -2.45
N VAL A 231 -30.83 6.28 -3.47
CA VAL A 231 -31.51 6.56 -4.74
C VAL A 231 -32.52 5.49 -5.10
N LYS A 232 -33.50 5.86 -5.92
CA LYS A 232 -34.40 4.94 -6.59
C LYS A 232 -34.14 4.98 -8.11
N TYR A 233 -33.98 3.82 -8.71
CA TYR A 233 -33.87 3.68 -10.14
C TYR A 233 -35.23 3.37 -10.79
N GLN A 234 -35.33 3.59 -12.09
CA GLN A 234 -36.52 3.20 -12.88
C GLN A 234 -36.76 1.69 -12.80
N ARG A 235 -35.71 0.91 -12.87
CA ARG A 235 -35.70 -0.52 -12.60
C ARG A 235 -34.62 -0.88 -11.61
N GLU A 236 -34.79 -1.98 -10.88
CA GLU A 236 -33.76 -2.44 -9.94
C GLU A 236 -32.43 -2.65 -10.65
N PRO A 237 -31.31 -2.23 -10.02
CA PRO A 237 -29.97 -2.45 -10.53
C PRO A 237 -29.68 -3.95 -10.74
N GLN A 238 -28.97 -4.28 -11.80
CA GLN A 238 -28.59 -5.66 -12.13
C GLN A 238 -27.09 -5.80 -12.29
N GLY A 239 -26.53 -6.90 -11.80
CA GLY A 239 -25.11 -7.22 -11.95
C GLY A 239 -24.21 -6.10 -11.41
N ASP A 240 -23.45 -5.50 -12.31
CA ASP A 240 -22.48 -4.44 -11.98
C ASP A 240 -23.06 -3.02 -12.06
N GLU A 241 -24.36 -2.82 -12.09
CA GLU A 241 -24.94 -1.48 -12.01
C GLU A 241 -24.75 -0.86 -10.62
N PRO A 242 -24.72 0.49 -10.50
CA PRO A 242 -24.51 1.15 -9.21
C PRO A 242 -25.61 0.78 -8.19
N SER A 243 -25.19 0.55 -6.94
CA SER A 243 -26.09 0.31 -5.82
C SER A 243 -27.06 1.47 -5.58
N THR A 244 -28.17 1.20 -4.91
CA THR A 244 -29.11 2.23 -4.43
C THR A 244 -28.52 3.06 -3.30
N GLU A 245 -27.50 2.56 -2.60
CA GLU A 245 -26.81 3.23 -1.50
C GLU A 245 -25.44 3.74 -1.98
N MET A 246 -25.26 5.05 -1.94
CA MET A 246 -24.07 5.73 -2.43
C MET A 246 -23.41 6.58 -1.35
N PHE A 247 -22.11 6.71 -1.45
CA PHE A 247 -21.31 7.67 -0.73
C PHE A 247 -20.82 8.73 -1.69
N VAL A 248 -21.07 10.00 -1.37
CA VAL A 248 -20.62 11.13 -2.19
C VAL A 248 -19.67 11.99 -1.37
N GLU A 249 -18.53 12.33 -1.94
CA GLU A 249 -17.59 13.27 -1.36
C GLU A 249 -17.34 14.45 -2.29
N ARG A 250 -17.23 15.63 -1.71
CA ARG A 250 -16.95 16.89 -2.39
C ARG A 250 -16.20 17.85 -1.45
N PRO A 251 -15.55 18.91 -1.98
CA PRO A 251 -14.85 19.86 -1.13
C PRO A 251 -15.79 20.56 -0.16
N ASP A 252 -15.31 20.80 1.05
CA ASP A 252 -16.00 21.67 2.00
C ASP A 252 -15.70 23.16 1.68
N GLU A 253 -16.72 23.93 1.43
CA GLU A 253 -16.60 25.37 1.17
C GLU A 253 -16.29 26.16 2.44
N PHE A 254 -16.75 25.64 3.58
CA PHE A 254 -16.73 26.31 4.87
C PHE A 254 -15.54 25.95 5.73
N ALA A 255 -14.97 24.74 5.56
CA ALA A 255 -13.71 24.38 6.19
C ALA A 255 -12.66 25.39 5.75
N GLY A 256 -12.12 26.12 6.69
CA GLY A 256 -11.32 27.31 6.48
C GLY A 256 -10.51 27.25 5.18
N LYS A 257 -10.64 28.26 4.35
CA LYS A 257 -10.03 28.34 3.00
C LYS A 257 -8.57 27.88 2.95
N ASN A 258 -7.90 27.87 4.10
CA ASN A 258 -6.53 27.40 4.26
C ASN A 258 -6.40 25.88 4.16
N GLU A 259 -7.30 25.11 4.78
CA GLU A 259 -7.31 23.63 4.73
C GLU A 259 -7.53 23.16 3.28
N ARG A 260 -8.57 23.69 2.64
CA ARG A 260 -8.85 23.38 1.24
C ARG A 260 -7.70 23.76 0.33
N TYR A 261 -7.09 24.96 0.51
CA TYR A 261 -5.92 25.36 -0.24
C TYR A 261 -4.76 24.37 -0.06
N LYS A 262 -4.50 23.94 1.16
CA LYS A 262 -3.45 22.96 1.47
C LYS A 262 -3.72 21.63 0.76
N CYS A 263 -4.90 21.05 0.91
CA CYS A 263 -5.24 19.76 0.32
C CYS A 263 -5.29 19.79 -1.21
N SER A 264 -6.00 20.77 -1.78
CA SER A 264 -6.28 20.80 -3.22
C SER A 264 -5.17 21.46 -4.03
N VAL A 265 -4.44 22.42 -3.46
CA VAL A 265 -3.41 23.19 -4.19
C VAL A 265 -2.01 22.74 -3.82
N THR A 266 -1.67 22.72 -2.53
CA THR A 266 -0.31 22.42 -2.10
C THR A 266 0.01 20.94 -2.24
N LEU A 267 -0.87 20.06 -1.75
CA LEU A 267 -0.67 18.60 -1.77
C LEU A 267 -1.18 17.94 -3.05
N ASN A 268 -2.04 18.61 -3.81
CA ASN A 268 -2.68 18.05 -5.02
C ASN A 268 -3.40 16.71 -4.77
N GLY A 269 -3.92 16.53 -3.58
CA GLY A 269 -4.56 15.29 -3.14
C GLY A 269 -5.77 14.93 -3.99
N ASP A 270 -6.61 15.91 -4.29
CA ASP A 270 -7.85 15.72 -5.06
C ASP A 270 -7.56 15.19 -6.48
N TRP A 271 -6.46 15.64 -7.10
CA TRP A 271 -6.03 15.12 -8.40
C TRP A 271 -5.62 13.66 -8.31
N ALA A 272 -4.77 13.33 -7.35
CA ALA A 272 -4.28 11.98 -7.17
C ALA A 272 -5.41 11.00 -6.93
N GLU A 273 -6.37 11.38 -6.10
CA GLU A 273 -7.55 10.56 -5.78
C GLU A 273 -8.50 10.43 -6.97
N THR A 274 -8.80 11.52 -7.67
CA THR A 274 -9.64 11.48 -8.89
C THR A 274 -9.00 10.60 -9.97
N MET A 275 -7.67 10.71 -10.17
CA MET A 275 -6.94 9.85 -11.10
C MET A 275 -6.99 8.39 -10.68
N PHE A 276 -6.75 8.11 -9.40
CA PHE A 276 -6.81 6.76 -8.86
C PHE A 276 -8.20 6.13 -9.11
N TYR A 277 -9.25 6.84 -8.78
CA TYR A 277 -10.61 6.33 -8.96
C TYR A 277 -10.95 6.04 -10.43
N ASN A 278 -10.63 6.95 -11.34
CA ASN A 278 -10.95 6.74 -12.75
C ASN A 278 -10.09 5.66 -13.42
N LEU A 279 -8.84 5.47 -13.00
CA LEU A 279 -7.90 4.60 -13.70
C LEU A 279 -7.73 3.24 -13.05
N LEU A 280 -7.74 3.16 -11.73
CA LEU A 280 -7.32 1.99 -10.99
C LEU A 280 -8.42 1.33 -10.16
N SER A 281 -9.42 2.08 -9.69
CA SER A 281 -10.49 1.51 -8.87
C SER A 281 -11.18 0.34 -9.58
N GLY A 282 -11.43 -0.74 -8.83
CA GLY A 282 -12.03 -1.98 -9.35
C GLY A 282 -11.09 -2.87 -10.17
N LYS A 283 -9.81 -2.47 -10.35
CA LYS A 283 -8.79 -3.24 -11.11
C LYS A 283 -7.65 -3.72 -10.22
N LEU A 284 -7.68 -3.35 -8.97
CA LEU A 284 -6.65 -3.69 -7.99
C LEU A 284 -6.84 -5.11 -7.45
N PRO A 285 -5.76 -5.75 -6.98
CA PRO A 285 -5.85 -7.04 -6.29
C PRO A 285 -6.39 -6.91 -4.86
N VAL A 286 -6.68 -5.67 -4.44
CA VAL A 286 -7.21 -5.33 -3.13
C VAL A 286 -8.56 -4.65 -3.27
N LYS A 287 -9.46 -4.86 -2.32
CA LYS A 287 -10.79 -4.28 -2.36
C LYS A 287 -10.72 -2.77 -2.11
N THR A 288 -11.41 -2.02 -2.93
CA THR A 288 -11.70 -0.60 -2.75
C THR A 288 -13.19 -0.39 -2.95
N PRO A 289 -13.82 0.64 -2.38
CA PRO A 289 -15.19 0.97 -2.75
C PRO A 289 -15.29 1.14 -4.26
N ARG A 290 -16.34 0.63 -4.82
CA ARG A 290 -16.56 0.76 -6.25
C ARG A 290 -16.91 2.20 -6.59
N ILE A 291 -16.13 2.82 -7.46
CA ILE A 291 -16.41 4.18 -7.93
C ILE A 291 -17.46 4.15 -9.03
N TYR A 292 -18.42 5.04 -8.93
CA TYR A 292 -19.48 5.21 -9.91
C TYR A 292 -19.24 6.45 -10.79
N PHE A 293 -18.71 7.52 -10.18
CA PHE A 293 -18.36 8.73 -10.89
C PHE A 293 -17.27 9.48 -10.11
N ALA A 294 -16.25 9.95 -10.79
CA ALA A 294 -15.24 10.82 -10.21
C ALA A 294 -14.84 11.88 -11.22
N ASP A 295 -14.96 13.14 -10.85
CA ASP A 295 -14.56 14.26 -11.69
C ASP A 295 -14.01 15.41 -10.86
N MET A 296 -13.18 16.23 -11.48
CA MET A 296 -12.66 17.46 -10.87
C MET A 296 -12.35 18.53 -11.90
N ASN A 297 -12.22 19.77 -11.43
CA ASN A 297 -11.66 20.86 -12.21
C ASN A 297 -10.49 21.50 -11.44
N ARG A 298 -9.28 21.34 -11.94
CA ARG A 298 -8.05 21.78 -11.26
C ARG A 298 -7.97 23.29 -11.07
N ARG A 299 -8.54 24.08 -11.99
CA ARG A 299 -8.54 25.54 -11.90
C ARG A 299 -9.39 26.02 -10.69
N THR A 300 -10.57 25.46 -10.52
CA THR A 300 -11.47 25.82 -9.40
C THR A 300 -11.25 24.99 -8.15
N THR A 301 -10.48 23.89 -8.26
CA THR A 301 -10.30 22.88 -7.21
C THR A 301 -11.59 22.18 -6.78
N ASN A 302 -12.66 22.29 -7.56
CA ASN A 302 -13.87 21.53 -7.32
C ASN A 302 -13.68 20.07 -7.76
N PHE A 303 -14.21 19.17 -6.96
CA PHE A 303 -14.30 17.76 -7.30
C PHE A 303 -15.62 17.18 -6.78
N ILE A 304 -15.99 16.03 -7.31
CA ILE A 304 -17.07 15.20 -6.78
C ILE A 304 -16.73 13.74 -7.05
N TRP A 305 -16.80 12.92 -6.02
CA TRP A 305 -16.64 11.47 -6.09
C TRP A 305 -17.92 10.80 -5.61
N ILE A 306 -18.45 9.89 -6.41
CA ILE A 306 -19.65 9.11 -6.11
C ILE A 306 -19.25 7.64 -6.17
N MET A 307 -19.41 6.95 -5.06
CA MET A 307 -18.95 5.57 -4.91
C MET A 307 -19.95 4.71 -4.14
N GLU A 308 -19.70 3.44 -4.15
CA GLU A 308 -20.38 2.48 -3.30
C GLU A 308 -20.29 2.88 -1.83
N ARG A 309 -21.41 2.85 -1.15
CA ARG A 309 -21.41 3.01 0.30
C ARG A 309 -21.05 1.68 0.94
N VAL A 310 -19.91 1.63 1.62
CA VAL A 310 -19.49 0.45 2.36
C VAL A 310 -20.52 0.13 3.45
N PRO A 311 -21.10 -1.08 3.49
CA PRO A 311 -22.11 -1.44 4.48
C PRO A 311 -21.45 -1.85 5.81
N TYR A 312 -20.83 -0.90 6.49
CA TYR A 312 -20.18 -1.14 7.77
C TYR A 312 -21.12 -1.71 8.81
N GLY A 313 -20.62 -2.63 9.63
CA GLY A 313 -21.28 -3.05 10.85
C GLY A 313 -21.40 -1.92 11.88
N SER A 314 -22.28 -2.09 12.84
CA SER A 314 -22.52 -1.13 13.93
C SER A 314 -22.01 -1.59 15.30
N ASP A 315 -21.61 -2.85 15.42
CA ASP A 315 -21.22 -3.44 16.69
C ASP A 315 -19.97 -4.31 16.54
N TRP A 316 -18.89 -3.92 17.20
CA TRP A 316 -17.62 -4.62 17.25
C TRP A 316 -17.69 -6.00 17.95
N LYS A 317 -18.70 -6.21 18.80
CA LYS A 317 -18.89 -7.45 19.57
C LYS A 317 -19.76 -8.47 18.85
N LYS A 318 -20.41 -8.05 17.76
CA LYS A 318 -21.25 -8.95 16.97
C LYS A 318 -20.37 -9.94 16.22
N GLU A 319 -20.68 -11.22 16.33
CA GLU A 319 -20.09 -12.23 15.48
C GLU A 319 -20.46 -11.94 14.02
N LEU A 320 -19.43 -11.75 13.19
CA LEU A 320 -19.61 -11.42 11.78
C LEU A 320 -19.89 -12.68 10.99
N ALA A 321 -20.93 -12.65 10.17
CA ALA A 321 -21.05 -13.61 9.08
C ALA A 321 -19.92 -13.40 8.05
N PRO A 322 -19.58 -14.42 7.28
CA PRO A 322 -18.65 -14.26 6.17
C PRO A 322 -19.08 -13.09 5.26
N MET A 323 -18.13 -12.26 4.88
CA MET A 323 -18.28 -11.05 4.05
C MET A 323 -18.97 -9.85 4.71
N ASP A 324 -19.42 -9.95 5.96
CA ASP A 324 -19.87 -8.77 6.72
C ASP A 324 -18.67 -7.88 7.09
N PHE A 325 -18.86 -6.58 6.97
CA PHE A 325 -17.83 -5.61 7.35
C PHE A 325 -17.85 -5.32 8.85
N LEU A 326 -16.65 -5.13 9.41
CA LEU A 326 -16.48 -4.57 10.75
C LEU A 326 -17.01 -3.13 10.78
N PRO A 327 -17.33 -2.58 11.97
CA PRO A 327 -17.53 -1.14 12.12
C PRO A 327 -16.32 -0.34 11.64
N PRO A 328 -16.49 0.92 11.18
CA PRO A 328 -15.36 1.75 10.79
C PRO A 328 -14.50 2.08 12.01
N ALA A 329 -13.19 2.08 11.82
CA ALA A 329 -12.26 2.53 12.85
C ALA A 329 -12.39 4.03 13.10
N GLY A 330 -12.30 4.45 14.35
CA GLY A 330 -12.22 5.86 14.70
C GLY A 330 -10.82 6.40 14.41
N LYS A 331 -10.74 7.61 13.86
CA LYS A 331 -9.46 8.24 13.49
C LYS A 331 -8.51 8.34 14.68
N TYR A 332 -7.31 7.77 14.54
CA TYR A 332 -6.29 7.67 15.59
C TYR A 332 -6.76 7.03 16.90
N ARG A 333 -7.74 6.11 16.83
CA ARG A 333 -8.27 5.40 17.98
C ARG A 333 -7.99 3.91 17.96
N ASP A 334 -6.97 3.49 17.29
CA ASP A 334 -6.54 2.10 17.10
C ASP A 334 -6.45 1.36 18.45
N TRP A 335 -5.95 2.06 19.49
CA TRP A 335 -5.86 1.55 20.86
C TRP A 335 -7.22 1.16 21.49
N SER A 336 -8.33 1.66 20.96
CA SER A 336 -9.67 1.36 21.48
C SER A 336 -10.35 0.19 20.75
N MET A 337 -9.75 -0.34 19.68
CA MET A 337 -10.32 -1.41 18.88
C MET A 337 -10.03 -2.79 19.50
N PRO A 338 -11.03 -3.68 19.60
CA PRO A 338 -10.85 -4.98 20.27
C PRO A 338 -9.97 -5.96 19.48
N CYS A 339 -9.68 -5.71 18.23
CA CYS A 339 -8.91 -6.59 17.34
C CYS A 339 -7.84 -5.81 16.52
N ALA A 340 -7.27 -4.75 17.10
CA ALA A 340 -6.30 -3.89 16.42
C ALA A 340 -5.09 -4.68 15.87
N GLU A 341 -4.58 -5.65 16.61
CA GLU A 341 -3.48 -6.51 16.17
C GLU A 341 -3.83 -7.26 14.88
N ASP A 342 -4.95 -7.97 14.85
CA ASP A 342 -5.40 -8.70 13.65
C ASP A 342 -5.60 -7.77 12.45
N MET A 343 -6.10 -6.54 12.70
CA MET A 343 -6.30 -5.52 11.67
C MET A 343 -4.97 -5.06 11.09
N TYR A 344 -3.93 -4.84 11.91
CA TYR A 344 -2.60 -4.48 11.42
C TYR A 344 -2.00 -5.57 10.53
N TYR A 345 -2.10 -6.84 10.93
CA TYR A 345 -1.61 -7.95 10.10
C TYR A 345 -2.42 -8.11 8.80
N ALA A 346 -3.75 -7.97 8.84
CA ALA A 346 -4.57 -7.99 7.63
C ALA A 346 -4.21 -6.81 6.69
N HIS A 347 -3.94 -5.65 7.26
CA HIS A 347 -3.52 -4.47 6.53
C HIS A 347 -2.14 -4.65 5.89
N CYS A 348 -1.16 -5.22 6.61
CA CYS A 348 0.15 -5.57 6.05
C CYS A 348 0.03 -6.48 4.82
N ARG A 349 -0.82 -7.53 4.91
CA ARG A 349 -1.07 -8.43 3.76
C ARG A 349 -1.73 -7.68 2.60
N CYS A 350 -2.70 -6.82 2.89
CA CYS A 350 -3.35 -6.00 1.86
C CYS A 350 -2.35 -5.11 1.13
N LEU A 351 -1.49 -4.39 1.86
CA LEU A 351 -0.46 -3.53 1.27
C LEU A 351 0.58 -4.34 0.48
N ALA A 352 0.99 -5.50 0.98
CA ALA A 352 1.92 -6.37 0.27
C ALA A 352 1.35 -6.85 -1.08
N ARG A 353 0.07 -7.21 -1.14
CA ARG A 353 -0.64 -7.57 -2.37
C ARG A 353 -0.72 -6.40 -3.35
N PHE A 354 -1.04 -5.20 -2.86
CA PHE A 354 -1.09 -3.99 -3.67
C PHE A 354 0.27 -3.64 -4.28
N PHE A 355 1.34 -3.65 -3.47
CA PHE A 355 2.67 -3.35 -3.95
C PHE A 355 3.24 -4.45 -4.84
N GLY A 356 2.95 -5.71 -4.54
CA GLY A 356 3.29 -6.84 -5.40
C GLY A 356 2.64 -6.72 -6.77
N TRP A 357 1.38 -6.35 -6.83
CA TRP A 357 0.69 -6.06 -8.08
C TRP A 357 1.37 -4.94 -8.86
N TYR A 358 1.68 -3.82 -8.22
CA TYR A 358 2.36 -2.69 -8.85
C TYR A 358 3.70 -3.12 -9.48
N HIS A 359 4.54 -3.82 -8.74
CA HIS A 359 5.86 -4.23 -9.22
C HIS A 359 5.81 -5.36 -10.25
N HIS A 360 4.86 -6.27 -10.15
CA HIS A 360 4.78 -7.45 -11.03
C HIS A 360 4.34 -7.08 -12.45
N THR A 361 3.63 -5.98 -12.63
CA THR A 361 3.00 -5.64 -13.91
C THR A 361 3.72 -4.46 -14.56
N ALA A 362 4.86 -4.71 -15.21
CA ALA A 362 5.71 -3.68 -15.82
C ALA A 362 4.96 -2.69 -16.76
N LYS A 363 3.95 -3.17 -17.49
CA LYS A 363 3.10 -2.29 -18.33
C LYS A 363 2.21 -1.38 -17.49
N VAL A 364 1.71 -1.87 -16.35
CA VAL A 364 0.93 -1.09 -15.40
C VAL A 364 1.79 0.00 -14.81
N THR A 365 2.99 -0.34 -14.33
CA THR A 365 3.91 0.59 -13.70
C THR A 365 4.15 1.82 -14.57
N GLN A 366 4.50 1.65 -15.84
CA GLN A 366 4.78 2.79 -16.71
C GLN A 366 3.55 3.68 -16.92
N GLN A 367 2.37 3.11 -17.15
CA GLN A 367 1.14 3.86 -17.37
C GLN A 367 0.68 4.57 -16.10
N VAL A 368 0.80 3.90 -14.95
CA VAL A 368 0.48 4.49 -13.66
C VAL A 368 1.43 5.64 -13.36
N ASP A 369 2.74 5.46 -13.57
CA ASP A 369 3.75 6.49 -13.34
C ASP A 369 3.42 7.80 -14.09
N GLU A 370 3.07 7.69 -15.37
CA GLU A 370 2.74 8.83 -16.24
C GLU A 370 1.47 9.58 -15.81
N CYS A 371 0.61 8.97 -14.99
CA CYS A 371 -0.61 9.60 -14.48
C CYS A 371 -0.37 10.38 -13.18
N PHE A 372 0.61 9.96 -12.38
CA PHE A 372 0.86 10.51 -11.04
C PHE A 372 2.12 11.37 -10.96
N ALA A 373 2.94 11.42 -11.99
CA ALA A 373 4.16 12.22 -12.02
C ALA A 373 4.39 12.88 -13.38
N HIS A 374 5.15 13.99 -13.37
CA HIS A 374 5.54 14.65 -14.61
C HIS A 374 6.37 13.71 -15.49
N PRO A 375 6.17 13.66 -16.82
CA PRO A 375 6.89 12.75 -17.72
C PRO A 375 8.42 12.82 -17.59
N ASP A 376 9.00 14.00 -17.41
CA ASP A 376 10.44 14.17 -17.23
C ASP A 376 10.93 13.52 -15.93
N VAL A 377 10.14 13.61 -14.86
CA VAL A 377 10.42 12.95 -13.58
C VAL A 377 10.36 11.44 -13.75
N VAL A 378 9.36 10.92 -14.45
CA VAL A 378 9.22 9.48 -14.73
C VAL A 378 10.43 8.97 -15.53
N GLN A 379 10.85 9.69 -16.57
CA GLN A 379 12.01 9.31 -17.38
C GLN A 379 13.32 9.32 -16.57
N MET A 380 13.52 10.38 -15.78
CA MET A 380 14.68 10.48 -14.90
C MET A 380 14.70 9.33 -13.88
N GLN A 381 13.59 9.05 -13.23
CA GLN A 381 13.44 7.92 -12.31
C GLN A 381 13.82 6.60 -12.97
N LYS A 382 13.25 6.33 -14.14
CA LYS A 382 13.52 5.11 -14.89
C LYS A 382 15.01 4.95 -15.20
N LYS A 383 15.68 6.03 -15.59
CA LYS A 383 17.13 6.04 -15.83
C LYS A 383 17.93 5.72 -14.58
N LEU A 384 17.61 6.36 -13.46
CA LEU A 384 18.28 6.15 -12.18
C LEU A 384 18.03 4.74 -11.63
N HIS A 385 16.79 4.26 -11.68
CA HIS A 385 16.41 2.92 -11.21
C HIS A 385 17.07 1.82 -12.04
N ASN A 386 17.09 1.94 -13.37
CA ASN A 386 17.79 0.98 -14.22
C ASN A 386 19.29 0.91 -13.89
N LYS A 387 19.89 2.05 -13.56
CA LYS A 387 21.28 2.09 -13.13
C LYS A 387 21.45 1.42 -11.76
N MET A 388 20.62 1.75 -10.78
CA MET A 388 20.66 1.15 -9.44
C MET A 388 20.47 -0.37 -9.47
N ALA A 389 19.50 -0.85 -10.24
CA ALA A 389 19.21 -2.28 -10.35
C ALA A 389 20.40 -3.10 -10.89
N SER A 390 21.29 -2.49 -11.68
CA SER A 390 22.48 -3.14 -12.23
C SER A 390 23.70 -3.17 -11.29
N LEU A 391 23.59 -2.56 -10.09
CA LEU A 391 24.71 -2.35 -9.18
C LEU A 391 24.58 -3.26 -7.93
N ASN A 392 25.73 -3.75 -7.43
CA ASN A 392 25.79 -4.33 -6.09
C ASN A 392 25.73 -3.23 -4.99
N GLN A 393 25.54 -3.61 -3.72
CA GLN A 393 25.34 -2.64 -2.63
C GLN A 393 26.44 -1.59 -2.53
N LYS A 394 27.71 -1.98 -2.54
CA LYS A 394 28.83 -1.02 -2.48
C LYS A 394 28.85 -0.05 -3.67
N GLN A 395 28.45 -0.51 -4.84
CA GLN A 395 28.33 0.33 -6.04
C GLN A 395 27.11 1.24 -5.95
N ARG A 396 26.00 0.77 -5.35
CA ARG A 396 24.81 1.59 -5.06
C ARG A 396 25.15 2.75 -4.12
N ASP A 397 25.91 2.49 -3.04
CA ASP A 397 26.33 3.54 -2.09
C ASP A 397 27.20 4.60 -2.81
N ASN A 398 28.17 4.18 -3.61
CA ASN A 398 28.98 5.10 -4.38
C ASN A 398 28.17 5.89 -5.41
N PHE A 399 27.20 5.24 -6.06
CA PHE A 399 26.34 5.91 -7.04
C PHE A 399 25.43 6.93 -6.37
N PHE A 400 24.89 6.63 -5.21
CA PHE A 400 24.13 7.59 -4.40
C PHE A 400 24.94 8.85 -4.10
N LEU A 401 26.17 8.70 -3.61
CA LEU A 401 27.07 9.83 -3.35
C LEU A 401 27.40 10.64 -4.63
N GLN A 402 27.55 9.97 -5.77
CA GLN A 402 27.73 10.64 -7.06
C GLN A 402 26.48 11.44 -7.44
N CYS A 403 25.28 10.89 -7.26
CA CYS A 403 24.02 11.60 -7.53
C CYS A 403 23.86 12.83 -6.64
N LEU A 404 24.20 12.74 -5.36
CA LEU A 404 24.17 13.89 -4.44
C LEU A 404 25.07 15.04 -4.88
N SER A 405 26.15 14.74 -5.62
CA SER A 405 27.09 15.73 -6.14
C SER A 405 26.79 16.17 -7.57
N ASP A 406 25.75 15.63 -8.22
CA ASP A 406 25.41 15.95 -9.61
C ASP A 406 24.55 17.22 -9.69
N PRO A 407 25.05 18.31 -10.30
CA PRO A 407 24.30 19.56 -10.43
C PRO A 407 22.97 19.40 -11.20
N GLN A 408 22.87 18.41 -12.09
CA GLN A 408 21.65 18.16 -12.85
C GLN A 408 20.53 17.55 -12.00
N LEU A 409 20.89 16.85 -10.92
CA LEU A 409 19.95 16.23 -9.99
C LEU A 409 19.59 17.12 -8.80
N GLN A 410 20.37 18.18 -8.54
CA GLN A 410 20.13 19.09 -7.41
C GLN A 410 18.72 19.70 -7.39
N PRO A 411 18.14 20.17 -8.51
CA PRO A 411 16.79 20.70 -8.52
C PRO A 411 15.74 19.63 -8.12
N PHE A 412 16.00 18.37 -8.47
CA PHE A 412 15.13 17.26 -8.13
C PHE A 412 15.28 16.84 -6.66
N ILE A 413 16.51 16.73 -6.18
CA ILE A 413 16.81 16.41 -4.76
C ILE A 413 16.20 17.51 -3.88
N GLY A 414 16.43 18.77 -4.19
CA GLY A 414 15.92 19.92 -3.46
C GLY A 414 14.40 20.14 -3.60
N SER A 415 13.74 19.52 -4.59
CA SER A 415 12.27 19.57 -4.74
C SER A 415 11.54 18.60 -3.81
N GLN A 416 12.27 17.69 -3.16
CA GLN A 416 11.74 16.88 -2.08
C GLN A 416 11.38 17.80 -0.90
N LEU A 417 11.17 17.30 0.29
CA LEU A 417 10.86 18.18 1.43
C LEU A 417 12.06 19.10 1.76
N PRO A 418 11.98 20.44 1.57
CA PRO A 418 13.09 21.33 1.90
C PRO A 418 13.44 21.28 3.38
N GLU A 419 14.74 21.36 3.72
CA GLU A 419 15.23 21.39 5.10
C GLU A 419 14.49 22.44 5.94
N SER A 420 14.28 23.65 5.39
CA SER A 420 13.58 24.73 6.08
C SER A 420 12.13 24.36 6.48
N VAL A 421 11.47 23.53 5.68
CA VAL A 421 10.12 23.04 5.97
C VAL A 421 10.17 21.97 7.04
N ALA A 422 11.11 21.03 6.96
CA ALA A 422 11.31 20.01 8.00
C ALA A 422 11.64 20.64 9.34
N VAL A 423 12.58 21.60 9.38
CA VAL A 423 12.90 22.38 10.59
C VAL A 423 11.68 23.11 11.13
N SER A 424 10.83 23.66 10.27
CA SER A 424 9.59 24.32 10.72
C SER A 424 8.64 23.35 11.40
N PHE A 425 8.50 22.12 10.90
CA PHE A 425 7.66 21.11 11.54
C PHE A 425 8.21 20.69 12.91
N VAL A 426 9.52 20.46 13.02
CA VAL A 426 10.15 20.15 14.30
C VAL A 426 9.94 21.30 15.29
N THR A 427 10.09 22.55 14.86
CA THR A 427 9.88 23.74 15.70
C THR A 427 8.42 23.82 16.18
N LEU A 428 7.45 23.60 15.29
CA LEU A 428 6.03 23.61 15.66
C LEU A 428 5.68 22.48 16.63
N ALA A 429 6.24 21.29 16.42
CA ALA A 429 6.06 20.16 17.32
C ALA A 429 6.66 20.45 18.71
N GLU A 430 7.87 21.02 18.76
CA GLU A 430 8.51 21.42 20.01
C GLU A 430 7.68 22.46 20.75
N GLU A 431 7.20 23.50 20.07
CA GLU A 431 6.36 24.53 20.67
C GLU A 431 5.04 23.96 21.18
N PHE A 432 4.40 23.09 20.38
CA PHE A 432 3.16 22.42 20.79
C PHE A 432 3.37 21.60 22.06
N ILE A 433 4.39 20.73 22.08
CA ILE A 433 4.65 19.86 23.23
C ILE A 433 4.97 20.67 24.47
N ARG A 434 5.83 21.70 24.37
CA ARG A 434 6.20 22.54 25.51
C ARG A 434 5.05 23.39 26.06
N LYS A 435 4.15 23.86 25.19
CA LYS A 435 3.09 24.81 25.58
C LYS A 435 1.75 24.14 25.89
N LEU A 436 1.39 23.09 25.16
CA LEU A 436 0.04 22.50 25.19
C LEU A 436 0.05 20.99 25.40
N GLY A 437 0.89 20.29 24.67
CA GLY A 437 0.86 18.82 24.56
C GLY A 437 1.50 18.08 25.73
N HIS A 438 2.23 18.76 26.62
CA HIS A 438 2.94 18.10 27.73
C HIS A 438 2.01 17.31 28.68
N SER A 439 0.76 17.73 28.82
CA SER A 439 -0.22 17.02 29.66
C SER A 439 -0.79 15.76 29.00
N CYS A 440 -0.62 15.62 27.68
CA CYS A 440 -1.12 14.48 26.89
C CYS A 440 -0.06 13.41 26.66
N LEU A 441 1.19 13.68 27.04
CA LEU A 441 2.31 12.76 26.82
C LEU A 441 2.74 12.10 28.15
N PRO A 442 3.29 10.87 28.09
CA PRO A 442 3.87 10.23 29.25
C PRO A 442 4.92 11.12 29.93
N GLN A 443 4.89 11.23 31.27
CA GLN A 443 5.78 12.08 32.05
C GLN A 443 7.26 11.88 31.69
N LYS A 444 7.69 10.63 31.46
CA LYS A 444 9.06 10.30 31.05
C LYS A 444 9.49 11.02 29.76
N LEU A 445 8.58 11.19 28.80
CA LEU A 445 8.89 11.88 27.54
C LEU A 445 8.90 13.40 27.72
N THR A 446 8.15 13.94 28.69
CA THR A 446 8.06 15.38 28.95
C THR A 446 9.12 15.88 29.92
N GLU A 447 9.94 15.02 30.50
CA GLU A 447 11.10 15.41 31.27
C GLU A 447 12.03 16.33 30.46
N PRO A 448 12.49 17.48 31.00
CA PRO A 448 13.22 18.47 30.20
C PRO A 448 14.43 17.92 29.45
N ALA A 449 15.19 17.01 30.06
CA ALA A 449 16.38 16.39 29.45
C ALA A 449 16.00 15.48 28.27
N ASN A 450 14.92 14.69 28.40
CA ASN A 450 14.47 13.78 27.36
C ASN A 450 13.89 14.56 26.16
N LEU A 451 13.08 15.59 26.43
CA LEU A 451 12.59 16.49 25.39
C LEU A 451 13.73 17.20 24.65
N GLN A 452 14.72 17.72 25.40
CA GLN A 452 15.86 18.38 24.79
C GLN A 452 16.65 17.44 23.87
N ASN A 453 16.87 16.21 24.30
CA ASN A 453 17.57 15.22 23.47
C ASN A 453 16.75 14.83 22.23
N ALA A 454 15.45 14.55 22.40
CA ALA A 454 14.57 14.18 21.28
C ALA A 454 14.52 15.30 20.22
N PHE A 455 14.34 16.56 20.63
CA PHE A 455 14.31 17.65 19.66
C PHE A 455 15.68 17.95 19.06
N LYS A 456 16.76 17.78 19.81
CA LYS A 456 18.12 17.87 19.24
C LYS A 456 18.31 16.84 18.12
N GLU A 457 17.93 15.59 18.34
CA GLU A 457 17.99 14.53 17.32
C GLU A 457 17.10 14.86 16.12
N ALA A 458 15.86 15.29 16.36
CA ALA A 458 14.93 15.67 15.28
C ALA A 458 15.47 16.84 14.43
N TYR A 459 16.07 17.87 15.05
CA TYR A 459 16.71 18.96 14.31
C TYR A 459 17.96 18.50 13.54
N GLU A 460 18.74 17.58 14.07
CA GLU A 460 19.87 17.00 13.34
C GLU A 460 19.40 16.16 12.16
N MET A 461 18.37 15.32 12.34
CA MET A 461 17.80 14.52 11.26
C MET A 461 17.17 15.38 10.16
N SER A 462 16.50 16.47 10.52
CA SER A 462 15.85 17.36 9.52
C SER A 462 16.84 17.96 8.50
N ARG A 463 18.11 18.04 8.83
CA ARG A 463 19.17 18.49 7.91
C ARG A 463 19.47 17.49 6.79
N TYR A 464 19.17 16.22 7.02
CA TYR A 464 19.43 15.13 6.09
C TYR A 464 18.16 14.64 5.38
N ILE A 465 17.04 15.33 5.58
CA ILE A 465 15.74 14.86 5.06
C ILE A 465 15.73 14.72 3.52
N GLN A 466 16.46 15.57 2.83
CA GLN A 466 16.56 15.53 1.38
C GLN A 466 17.38 14.32 0.91
N GLU A 467 18.51 14.07 1.58
CA GLU A 467 19.37 12.92 1.29
C GLU A 467 18.65 11.61 1.65
N ILE A 468 17.94 11.56 2.78
CA ILE A 468 17.13 10.41 3.20
C ILE A 468 16.06 10.12 2.16
N SER A 469 15.28 11.13 1.81
CA SER A 469 14.21 11.01 0.81
C SER A 469 14.75 10.56 -0.54
N PHE A 470 15.88 11.12 -0.96
CA PHE A 470 16.52 10.75 -2.22
C PHE A 470 17.12 9.34 -2.18
N TYR A 471 17.72 8.92 -1.08
CA TYR A 471 18.19 7.56 -0.88
C TYR A 471 17.05 6.54 -1.05
N GLN A 472 15.95 6.75 -0.33
CA GLN A 472 14.77 5.90 -0.42
C GLN A 472 14.14 5.91 -1.84
N PHE A 473 14.20 7.06 -2.51
CA PHE A 473 13.74 7.20 -3.89
C PHE A 473 14.55 6.38 -4.89
N LEU A 474 15.86 6.24 -4.68
CA LEU A 474 16.75 5.54 -5.60
C LEU A 474 16.60 4.02 -5.57
N ILE A 475 15.98 3.42 -4.55
CA ILE A 475 15.87 1.96 -4.41
C ILE A 475 14.58 1.49 -5.09
N PRO A 476 14.65 0.97 -6.33
CA PRO A 476 13.46 0.70 -7.13
C PRO A 476 12.57 -0.40 -6.54
N GLU A 477 13.17 -1.39 -5.87
CA GLU A 477 12.48 -2.54 -5.28
C GLU A 477 11.56 -2.14 -4.11
N TYR A 478 11.84 -1.00 -3.48
CA TYR A 478 11.09 -0.48 -2.32
C TYR A 478 10.29 0.76 -2.64
N ARG A 479 10.05 1.05 -3.92
CA ARG A 479 9.29 2.21 -4.37
C ARG A 479 8.10 1.81 -5.23
N CYS A 480 6.95 2.40 -4.96
CA CYS A 480 5.71 2.09 -5.68
C CYS A 480 4.75 3.29 -5.71
N LEU A 481 3.62 3.12 -6.36
CA LEU A 481 2.46 3.97 -6.08
C LEU A 481 2.06 3.72 -4.63
N ALA A 482 2.26 4.71 -3.78
CA ALA A 482 2.04 4.63 -2.35
C ALA A 482 0.70 5.25 -1.96
N HIS A 483 0.17 4.76 -0.85
CA HIS A 483 -0.95 5.35 -0.15
C HIS A 483 -0.43 6.00 1.15
N PRO A 484 0.03 7.26 1.14
CA PRO A 484 0.76 7.84 2.26
C PRO A 484 -0.07 8.01 3.53
N ASN A 485 -1.39 7.93 3.43
CA ASN A 485 -2.34 8.02 4.53
C ASN A 485 -3.11 6.70 4.75
N ALA A 486 -2.45 5.56 4.57
CA ALA A 486 -3.04 4.24 4.75
C ALA A 486 -3.18 3.85 6.23
N GLN A 487 -3.80 4.70 7.03
CA GLN A 487 -4.12 4.41 8.44
C GLN A 487 -5.26 3.40 8.53
N ILE A 488 -5.42 2.79 9.69
CA ILE A 488 -6.49 1.81 9.93
C ILE A 488 -7.88 2.41 9.69
N ASP A 489 -8.08 3.69 9.99
CA ASP A 489 -9.34 4.41 9.73
C ASP A 489 -9.60 4.68 8.24
N ASN A 490 -8.57 4.56 7.38
CA ASN A 490 -8.68 4.60 5.93
C ASN A 490 -8.69 3.18 5.30
N ALA A 491 -9.14 2.21 6.07
CA ALA A 491 -9.29 0.83 5.65
C ALA A 491 -10.66 0.26 6.02
N MET A 492 -11.08 -0.78 5.34
CA MET A 492 -12.27 -1.55 5.64
C MET A 492 -11.90 -3.00 5.85
N PHE A 493 -12.51 -3.65 6.82
CA PHE A 493 -12.19 -5.00 7.23
C PHE A 493 -13.41 -5.90 7.22
N TRP A 494 -13.22 -7.15 6.81
CA TRP A 494 -14.26 -8.18 6.81
C TRP A 494 -13.63 -9.56 7.04
N LYS A 495 -14.43 -10.53 7.45
CA LYS A 495 -13.99 -11.93 7.45
C LYS A 495 -14.34 -12.58 6.13
N ASN A 496 -13.38 -13.29 5.53
CA ASN A 496 -13.63 -14.09 4.35
C ASN A 496 -14.38 -15.39 4.70
N GLU A 497 -14.70 -16.23 3.72
CA GLU A 497 -15.41 -17.50 3.88
C GLU A 497 -14.70 -18.49 4.82
N HIS A 498 -13.39 -18.31 5.03
CA HIS A 498 -12.56 -19.13 5.91
C HIS A 498 -12.40 -18.53 7.32
N GLY A 499 -13.06 -17.41 7.60
CA GLY A 499 -12.96 -16.70 8.87
C GLY A 499 -11.68 -15.86 9.04
N THR A 500 -10.83 -15.75 8.01
CA THR A 500 -9.64 -14.90 8.03
C THR A 500 -10.03 -13.44 7.85
N LEU A 501 -9.43 -12.54 8.64
CA LEU A 501 -9.64 -11.12 8.51
C LEU A 501 -8.93 -10.60 7.25
N GLU A 502 -9.69 -9.98 6.37
CA GLU A 502 -9.23 -9.33 5.15
C GLU A 502 -9.36 -7.82 5.26
N CYS A 503 -8.63 -7.11 4.39
CA CYS A 503 -8.56 -5.67 4.40
C CYS A 503 -8.74 -5.11 2.99
N GLY A 504 -9.42 -3.98 2.88
CA GLY A 504 -9.49 -3.12 1.70
C GLY A 504 -9.12 -1.69 2.06
N LEU A 505 -8.86 -0.84 1.06
CA LEU A 505 -8.31 0.50 1.24
C LEU A 505 -9.29 1.58 0.78
N LEU A 506 -9.28 2.71 1.48
CA LEU A 506 -10.10 3.89 1.27
C LEU A 506 -9.22 5.13 1.18
N ASP A 507 -9.78 6.28 0.77
CA ASP A 507 -9.17 7.62 0.86
C ASP A 507 -7.77 7.70 0.21
N TRP A 508 -7.75 7.66 -1.13
CA TRP A 508 -6.52 7.70 -1.92
C TRP A 508 -5.96 9.11 -2.13
N GLY A 509 -6.40 10.06 -1.33
CA GLY A 509 -5.87 11.42 -1.31
C GLY A 509 -4.37 11.45 -1.09
N GLY A 510 -3.63 12.08 -2.01
CA GLY A 510 -2.18 12.13 -1.94
C GLY A 510 -1.46 10.90 -2.46
N ALA A 511 -2.14 9.93 -3.10
CA ALA A 511 -1.49 8.82 -3.79
C ALA A 511 -0.37 9.33 -4.72
N SER A 512 0.83 8.82 -4.54
CA SER A 512 2.03 9.30 -5.23
C SER A 512 3.13 8.25 -5.23
N PHE A 513 4.19 8.48 -6.00
CA PHE A 513 5.35 7.61 -5.94
C PHE A 513 6.16 7.88 -4.68
N ALA A 514 6.18 6.91 -3.80
CA ALA A 514 6.92 6.99 -2.55
C ALA A 514 7.51 5.64 -2.16
N PRO A 515 8.43 5.61 -1.20
CA PRO A 515 8.91 4.37 -0.62
C PRO A 515 7.77 3.56 0.00
N ILE A 516 7.78 2.24 -0.14
CA ILE A 516 6.86 1.31 0.54
C ILE A 516 6.84 1.57 2.05
N SER A 517 8.03 1.81 2.60
CA SER A 517 8.24 2.11 4.02
C SER A 517 7.46 3.34 4.51
N MET A 518 7.28 4.35 3.67
CA MET A 518 6.48 5.54 4.00
C MET A 518 5.00 5.19 4.20
N THR A 519 4.45 4.33 3.35
CA THR A 519 3.08 3.82 3.54
C THR A 519 2.96 3.00 4.82
N LEU A 520 3.93 2.10 5.07
CA LEU A 520 3.92 1.27 6.29
C LEU A 520 4.04 2.13 7.55
N ALA A 521 4.94 3.12 7.56
CA ALA A 521 5.07 4.05 8.69
C ALA A 521 3.78 4.86 8.92
N GLY A 522 3.17 5.37 7.86
CA GLY A 522 1.87 6.04 7.93
C GLY A 522 0.75 5.13 8.43
N SER A 523 0.74 3.87 8.00
CA SER A 523 -0.28 2.88 8.37
C SER A 523 -0.33 2.59 9.87
N TRP A 524 0.82 2.62 10.54
CA TRP A 524 0.94 2.25 11.96
C TRP A 524 1.03 3.45 12.89
N MET A 525 0.79 4.65 12.37
CA MET A 525 0.92 5.91 13.15
C MET A 525 -0.02 5.97 14.35
N GLY A 526 -1.17 5.30 14.31
CA GLY A 526 -2.14 5.22 15.42
C GLY A 526 -1.86 4.09 16.42
N ALA A 527 -0.85 3.26 16.18
CA ALA A 527 -0.54 2.13 17.04
C ALA A 527 0.14 2.54 18.34
N GLU A 528 -0.18 1.84 19.43
CA GLU A 528 0.48 2.03 20.72
C GLU A 528 1.98 1.76 20.62
N PRO A 529 2.85 2.60 21.21
CA PRO A 529 4.30 2.40 21.15
C PRO A 529 4.77 1.03 21.68
N SER A 530 4.11 0.52 22.73
CA SER A 530 4.39 -0.82 23.27
C SER A 530 4.10 -1.93 22.27
N PHE A 531 3.02 -1.79 21.52
CA PHE A 531 2.65 -2.71 20.45
C PHE A 531 3.68 -2.67 19.32
N LEU A 532 4.08 -1.48 18.86
CA LEU A 532 5.09 -1.32 17.81
C LEU A 532 6.42 -1.95 18.20
N LEU A 533 6.88 -1.71 19.44
CA LEU A 533 8.13 -2.31 19.94
C LEU A 533 8.13 -3.85 19.91
N GLU A 534 6.98 -4.46 20.07
CA GLU A 534 6.83 -5.92 20.05
C GLU A 534 6.58 -6.48 18.65
N HIS A 535 5.84 -5.76 17.80
CA HIS A 535 5.25 -6.30 16.58
C HIS A 535 5.84 -5.75 15.28
N GLU A 536 6.57 -4.62 15.27
CA GLU A 536 6.99 -3.98 14.02
C GLU A 536 7.82 -4.91 13.10
N GLU A 537 8.79 -5.65 13.66
CA GLU A 537 9.58 -6.59 12.87
C GLU A 537 8.74 -7.78 12.38
N LYS A 538 7.80 -8.25 13.21
CA LYS A 538 6.87 -9.33 12.83
C LYS A 538 5.91 -8.87 11.72
N MET A 539 5.43 -7.64 11.78
CA MET A 539 4.56 -7.05 10.76
C MET A 539 5.31 -6.84 9.45
N LEU A 540 6.57 -6.37 9.50
CA LEU A 540 7.42 -6.28 8.32
C LEU A 540 7.71 -7.66 7.72
N GLN A 541 7.91 -8.68 8.55
CA GLN A 541 8.05 -10.06 8.08
C GLN A 541 6.76 -10.55 7.42
N CYS A 542 5.60 -10.31 8.03
CA CYS A 542 4.29 -10.64 7.44
C CYS A 542 4.12 -9.98 6.06
N PHE A 543 4.54 -8.72 5.92
CA PHE A 543 4.53 -8.02 4.64
C PHE A 543 5.44 -8.71 3.61
N VAL A 544 6.69 -9.03 3.99
CA VAL A 544 7.67 -9.69 3.09
C VAL A 544 7.18 -11.07 2.67
N ASP A 545 6.64 -11.86 3.62
CA ASP A 545 6.12 -13.21 3.34
C ASP A 545 4.95 -13.17 2.34
N GLU A 546 3.99 -12.26 2.55
CA GLU A 546 2.86 -12.08 1.64
C GLU A 546 3.30 -11.55 0.27
N TYR A 547 4.25 -10.60 0.25
CA TYR A 547 4.82 -10.08 -0.99
C TYR A 547 5.52 -11.20 -1.78
N LEU A 548 6.32 -12.03 -1.11
CA LEU A 548 6.95 -13.21 -1.71
C LEU A 548 5.90 -14.20 -2.24
N ALA A 549 4.85 -14.46 -1.45
CA ALA A 549 3.78 -15.37 -1.86
C ALA A 549 3.09 -14.94 -3.15
N VAL A 550 2.82 -13.63 -3.31
CA VAL A 550 2.10 -13.11 -4.48
C VAL A 550 2.99 -12.82 -5.69
N THR A 551 4.26 -12.48 -5.49
CA THR A 551 5.17 -12.07 -6.58
C THR A 551 6.21 -13.13 -6.94
N GLY A 552 6.57 -13.99 -5.99
CA GLY A 552 7.73 -14.88 -6.08
C GLY A 552 9.07 -14.16 -5.90
N VAL A 553 9.06 -12.89 -5.49
CA VAL A 553 10.26 -12.07 -5.25
C VAL A 553 10.46 -11.89 -3.75
N ASP A 554 11.65 -12.21 -3.27
CA ASP A 554 12.05 -12.03 -1.88
C ASP A 554 12.57 -10.61 -1.67
N LEU A 555 11.94 -9.87 -0.75
CA LEU A 555 12.42 -8.56 -0.31
C LEU A 555 13.29 -8.73 0.94
N ASP A 556 14.44 -8.07 0.97
CA ASP A 556 15.29 -8.07 2.16
C ASP A 556 14.61 -7.30 3.31
N GLN A 557 14.15 -8.04 4.31
CA GLN A 557 13.49 -7.47 5.48
C GLN A 557 14.36 -6.44 6.22
N LYS A 558 15.68 -6.61 6.26
CA LYS A 558 16.59 -5.66 6.93
C LYS A 558 16.64 -4.33 6.21
N VAL A 559 16.67 -4.37 4.88
CA VAL A 559 16.60 -3.15 4.05
C VAL A 559 15.24 -2.49 4.21
N LEU A 560 14.16 -3.25 4.26
CA LEU A 560 12.83 -2.73 4.50
C LEU A 560 12.72 -2.08 5.89
N LEU A 561 13.24 -2.73 6.94
CA LEU A 561 13.27 -2.19 8.29
C LEU A 561 14.09 -0.90 8.35
N GLN A 562 15.27 -0.85 7.73
CA GLN A 562 16.08 0.37 7.64
C GLN A 562 15.30 1.50 6.98
N ASN A 563 14.67 1.25 5.84
CA ASN A 563 13.85 2.25 5.16
C ASN A 563 12.63 2.67 6.00
N PHE A 564 12.01 1.72 6.71
CA PHE A 564 10.91 2.01 7.63
C PHE A 564 11.34 2.97 8.75
N LYS A 565 12.48 2.71 9.38
CA LYS A 565 13.05 3.62 10.40
C LYS A 565 13.38 4.99 9.83
N LEU A 566 13.95 5.07 8.62
CA LEU A 566 14.18 6.33 7.92
C LEU A 566 12.88 7.08 7.56
N SER A 567 11.78 6.38 7.36
CA SER A 567 10.47 7.01 7.11
C SER A 567 9.77 7.50 8.37
N GLN A 568 10.18 7.01 9.54
CA GLN A 568 9.69 7.48 10.85
C GLN A 568 10.47 8.70 11.39
N ALA A 569 11.73 8.86 10.95
CA ALA A 569 12.61 9.96 11.35
C ALA A 569 12.25 11.27 10.63
#